data_80851547097d419253bf7ffc0f5b3e40
#
_entry.id   80851547097d419253bf7ffc0f5b3e40
#
_cell.length_a   1.000
_cell.length_b   1.000
_cell.length_c   1.000
_cell.angle_alpha   90.00
_cell.angle_beta   90.00
_cell.angle_gamma   90.00
#
_symmetry.space_group_name_H-M   'P 1'
#
loop_
_entity.id
_entity.type
_entity.pdbx_description
1 polymer ?
#
loop_
_entity_poly.entity_id
_entity_poly.type
_entity_poly.pdbx_seq_one_letter_code
_entity_poly.pdbx_strand_id
1 'polypeptide(L)'
;MSYTNMVDTDVMVYKSFNPLLENHAFIGRENSMHQTGHTMEVYLATCCFGAEKGNSFIKRCLDYYEGRHFITSCDRSLPACLRMDMTLNSYLFTVFAKEIGFKSSVLADYVQKCQDNVLTIFPQRYFDSTKYTSDTFTKHLALGTWREGKKKVYTYMWKDKIEWRVRAVVESLLRRYKYIMLKLE
;
A
#
# COMPACT_ATOMS: atom_id res chain seq x y z
N MET A 1 10.73 3.66 -25.18
CA MET A 1 11.01 3.48 -23.74
C MET A 1 10.46 2.13 -23.33
N SER A 2 11.15 1.40 -22.45
CA SER A 2 10.63 0.13 -21.88
C SER A 2 9.79 0.46 -20.65
N TYR A 3 8.57 -0.07 -20.58
CA TYR A 3 7.60 0.15 -19.51
C TYR A 3 7.13 -1.18 -18.93
N THR A 4 6.94 -1.26 -17.63
CA THR A 4 6.47 -2.46 -16.94
C THR A 4 5.24 -2.13 -16.10
N ASN A 5 4.20 -2.95 -16.23
CA ASN A 5 3.03 -2.89 -15.39
C ASN A 5 3.01 -4.09 -14.42
N MET A 6 2.71 -3.83 -13.16
CA MET A 6 2.42 -4.84 -12.15
C MET A 6 0.92 -4.86 -11.88
N VAL A 7 0.34 -6.04 -11.89
CA VAL A 7 -1.08 -6.26 -11.60
C VAL A 7 -1.20 -7.54 -10.79
N ASP A 8 -1.86 -7.48 -9.63
CA ASP A 8 -2.11 -8.65 -8.79
C ASP A 8 -3.09 -9.63 -9.47
N THR A 9 -3.01 -10.89 -9.09
CA THR A 9 -3.80 -11.98 -9.69
C THR A 9 -5.30 -11.88 -9.44
N ASP A 10 -5.72 -11.10 -8.45
CA ASP A 10 -7.12 -10.83 -8.10
C ASP A 10 -7.58 -9.41 -8.50
N VAL A 11 -6.95 -8.85 -9.52
CA VAL A 11 -7.33 -7.56 -10.13
C VAL A 11 -8.00 -7.79 -11.48
N MET A 12 -9.20 -7.27 -11.64
CA MET A 12 -9.88 -7.22 -12.94
C MET A 12 -9.46 -5.97 -13.72
N VAL A 13 -9.02 -6.15 -14.96
CA VAL A 13 -8.64 -5.06 -15.86
C VAL A 13 -9.79 -4.79 -16.84
N TYR A 14 -10.28 -3.55 -16.86
CA TYR A 14 -11.39 -3.11 -17.73
C TYR A 14 -10.93 -2.34 -18.96
N LYS A 15 -9.76 -1.70 -18.90
CA LYS A 15 -9.23 -0.84 -19.96
C LYS A 15 -7.74 -1.05 -20.16
N SER A 16 -7.29 -0.76 -21.40
CA SER A 16 -5.86 -0.67 -21.70
C SER A 16 -5.20 0.43 -20.87
N PHE A 17 -3.97 0.18 -20.40
CA PHE A 17 -3.14 1.16 -19.72
C PHE A 17 -2.42 2.14 -20.67
N ASN A 18 -2.58 2.00 -22.00
CA ASN A 18 -1.91 2.87 -22.97
C ASN A 18 -2.02 4.37 -22.65
N PRO A 19 -3.18 4.92 -22.23
CA PRO A 19 -3.26 6.33 -21.85
C PRO A 19 -2.44 6.73 -20.62
N LEU A 20 -2.01 5.76 -19.83
CA LEU A 20 -1.23 5.99 -18.62
C LEU A 20 0.29 5.97 -18.87
N LEU A 21 0.72 5.43 -20.04
CA LEU A 21 2.14 5.26 -20.38
C LEU A 21 2.85 6.60 -20.67
N GLU A 22 2.15 7.71 -20.73
CA GLU A 22 2.72 9.06 -20.79
C GLU A 22 3.33 9.51 -19.45
N ASN A 23 3.01 8.82 -18.35
CA ASN A 23 3.55 9.10 -17.02
C ASN A 23 4.82 8.28 -16.80
N HIS A 24 5.85 8.84 -16.17
CA HIS A 24 7.07 8.09 -15.82
C HIS A 24 6.80 6.91 -14.86
N ALA A 25 5.84 7.09 -13.95
CA ALA A 25 5.21 6.01 -13.21
C ALA A 25 3.78 6.40 -12.84
N PHE A 26 2.91 5.41 -12.67
CA PHE A 26 1.55 5.62 -12.19
C PHE A 26 1.16 4.60 -11.12
N ILE A 27 0.34 5.03 -10.17
CA ILE A 27 -0.26 4.20 -9.12
C ILE A 27 -1.60 4.81 -8.69
N GLY A 28 -2.47 4.01 -8.13
CA GLY A 28 -3.74 4.47 -7.56
C GLY A 28 -3.68 4.67 -6.05
N ARG A 29 -4.71 5.30 -5.50
CA ARG A 29 -5.00 5.34 -4.07
C ARG A 29 -5.85 4.12 -3.69
N GLU A 30 -5.62 3.53 -2.50
CA GLU A 30 -6.45 2.46 -1.95
C GLU A 30 -7.89 2.93 -1.66
N ASN A 31 -8.80 1.97 -1.62
CA ASN A 31 -10.18 2.17 -1.14
C ASN A 31 -10.27 2.19 0.39
N SER A 32 -9.21 1.82 1.07
CA SER A 32 -9.16 1.76 2.53
C SER A 32 -8.64 3.06 3.13
N MET A 33 -9.23 3.46 4.25
CA MET A 33 -8.74 4.57 5.06
C MET A 33 -7.99 4.03 6.28
N HIS A 34 -6.86 4.64 6.60
CA HIS A 34 -6.00 4.26 7.70
C HIS A 34 -5.87 5.41 8.69
N GLN A 35 -6.04 5.12 9.96
CA GLN A 35 -5.82 6.11 11.02
C GLN A 35 -4.33 6.18 11.35
N THR A 36 -3.74 7.36 11.15
CA THR A 36 -2.34 7.65 11.48
C THR A 36 -2.30 8.80 12.48
N GLY A 37 -2.19 8.46 13.76
CA GLY A 37 -2.32 9.43 14.83
C GLY A 37 -3.74 10.01 14.89
N HIS A 38 -3.87 11.33 14.70
CA HIS A 38 -5.17 12.05 14.69
C HIS A 38 -5.72 12.30 13.28
N THR A 39 -5.04 11.82 12.23
CA THR A 39 -5.43 12.02 10.84
C THR A 39 -5.88 10.73 10.17
N MET A 40 -6.80 10.86 9.22
CA MET A 40 -7.18 9.78 8.33
C MET A 40 -6.41 9.91 7.02
N GLU A 41 -5.72 8.85 6.64
CA GLU A 41 -4.88 8.79 5.45
C GLU A 41 -5.34 7.66 4.53
N VAL A 42 -5.08 7.83 3.24
CA VAL A 42 -5.26 6.79 2.22
C VAL A 42 -3.88 6.39 1.71
N TYR A 43 -3.61 5.09 1.68
CA TYR A 43 -2.35 4.55 1.16
C TYR A 43 -2.40 4.37 -0.35
N LEU A 44 -1.26 4.05 -0.93
CA LEU A 44 -1.15 3.73 -2.35
C LEU A 44 -1.55 2.28 -2.62
N ALA A 45 -2.33 2.07 -3.67
CA ALA A 45 -2.85 0.77 -4.07
C ALA A 45 -1.79 -0.03 -4.83
N THR A 46 -0.99 -0.81 -4.12
CA THR A 46 0.10 -1.61 -4.73
C THR A 46 -0.39 -2.80 -5.54
N CYS A 47 -1.69 -3.05 -5.58
CA CYS A 47 -2.29 -4.12 -6.41
C CYS A 47 -2.21 -3.85 -7.93
N CYS A 48 -2.03 -2.59 -8.33
CA CYS A 48 -1.85 -2.21 -9.73
C CYS A 48 -1.04 -0.92 -9.85
N PHE A 49 0.11 -0.99 -10.50
CA PHE A 49 0.92 0.18 -10.84
C PHE A 49 1.78 -0.08 -12.07
N GLY A 50 2.33 0.97 -12.64
CA GLY A 50 3.26 0.86 -13.75
C GLY A 50 4.37 1.90 -13.67
N ALA A 51 5.52 1.58 -14.25
CA ALA A 51 6.65 2.48 -14.31
C ALA A 51 7.54 2.22 -15.53
N GLU A 52 8.19 3.26 -16.01
CA GLU A 52 9.29 3.14 -16.98
C GLU A 52 10.53 2.54 -16.32
N LYS A 53 11.39 1.93 -17.15
CA LYS A 53 12.65 1.35 -16.69
C LYS A 53 13.53 2.44 -16.06
N GLY A 54 14.00 2.17 -14.85
CA GLY A 54 14.91 3.06 -14.11
C GLY A 54 14.22 4.18 -13.34
N ASN A 55 12.89 4.12 -13.20
CA ASN A 55 12.14 5.10 -12.39
C ASN A 55 12.67 5.18 -10.96
N SER A 56 13.01 6.40 -10.49
CA SER A 56 13.68 6.63 -9.22
C SER A 56 12.82 6.31 -8.01
N PHE A 57 11.50 6.51 -8.10
CA PHE A 57 10.57 6.14 -7.04
C PHE A 57 10.52 4.60 -6.84
N ILE A 58 10.43 3.84 -7.94
CA ILE A 58 10.47 2.37 -7.86
C ILE A 58 11.82 1.89 -7.35
N LYS A 59 12.92 2.52 -7.79
CA LYS A 59 14.25 2.22 -7.26
C LYS A 59 14.29 2.45 -5.74
N ARG A 60 13.81 3.58 -5.23
CA ARG A 60 13.72 3.87 -3.79
C ARG A 60 12.95 2.78 -3.02
N CYS A 61 11.84 2.29 -3.60
CA CYS A 61 11.07 1.19 -3.02
C CYS A 61 11.87 -0.12 -2.97
N LEU A 62 12.63 -0.44 -4.03
CA LEU A 62 13.47 -1.64 -4.09
C LEU A 62 14.64 -1.57 -3.12
N ASP A 63 15.33 -0.44 -3.06
CA ASP A 63 16.48 -0.20 -2.18
C ASP A 63 16.11 -0.44 -0.69
N TYR A 64 14.86 -0.20 -0.31
CA TYR A 64 14.38 -0.52 1.03
C TYR A 64 14.49 -2.01 1.37
N TYR A 65 14.31 -2.89 0.38
CA TYR A 65 14.34 -4.35 0.59
C TYR A 65 15.76 -4.92 0.50
N GLU A 66 16.74 -4.15 -0.01
CA GLU A 66 18.10 -4.59 -0.13
C GLU A 66 18.71 -4.93 1.24
N GLY A 67 19.22 -6.15 1.38
CA GLY A 67 19.77 -6.67 2.65
C GLY A 67 18.75 -6.93 3.77
N ARG A 68 17.46 -6.74 3.53
CA ARG A 68 16.42 -6.99 4.55
C ARG A 68 15.89 -8.43 4.46
N HIS A 69 15.58 -9.00 5.62
CA HIS A 69 14.98 -10.32 5.74
C HIS A 69 13.57 -10.22 6.31
N PHE A 70 12.64 -10.96 5.70
CA PHE A 70 11.27 -11.05 6.18
C PHE A 70 11.18 -11.63 7.59
N ILE A 71 11.98 -12.67 7.88
CA ILE A 71 12.07 -13.28 9.22
C ILE A 71 13.17 -12.55 9.99
N THR A 72 12.78 -11.84 11.06
CA THR A 72 13.68 -11.05 11.91
C THR A 72 14.13 -11.82 13.17
N SER A 73 13.38 -12.85 13.57
CA SER A 73 13.72 -13.74 14.67
C SER A 73 13.12 -15.13 14.48
N CYS A 74 13.89 -16.18 14.81
CA CYS A 74 13.43 -17.56 14.81
C CYS A 74 12.79 -17.99 16.16
N ASP A 75 12.80 -17.11 17.17
CA ASP A 75 12.23 -17.42 18.50
C ASP A 75 10.69 -17.49 18.40
N ARG A 76 10.17 -18.72 18.48
CA ARG A 76 8.73 -18.99 18.38
C ARG A 76 7.92 -18.53 19.60
N SER A 77 8.57 -18.18 20.71
CA SER A 77 7.92 -17.62 21.90
C SER A 77 7.47 -16.17 21.66
N LEU A 78 8.09 -15.48 20.72
CA LEU A 78 7.75 -14.10 20.36
C LEU A 78 6.49 -14.03 19.48
N PRO A 79 5.66 -12.98 19.63
CA PRO A 79 4.57 -12.68 18.71
C PRO A 79 5.05 -12.55 17.26
N ALA A 80 4.19 -12.88 16.29
CA ALA A 80 4.53 -12.83 14.86
C ALA A 80 5.06 -11.46 14.43
N CYS A 81 4.51 -10.35 14.94
CA CYS A 81 4.93 -8.98 14.64
C CYS A 81 6.37 -8.63 15.10
N LEU A 82 6.94 -9.43 16.01
CA LEU A 82 8.34 -9.30 16.44
C LEU A 82 9.28 -10.28 15.74
N ARG A 83 8.71 -11.30 15.07
CA ARG A 83 9.47 -12.33 14.35
C ARG A 83 9.51 -12.10 12.83
N MET A 84 8.57 -11.36 12.32
CA MET A 84 8.42 -11.15 10.88
C MET A 84 8.24 -9.65 10.58
N ASP A 85 8.80 -9.21 9.47
CA ASP A 85 8.47 -7.89 8.96
C ASP A 85 7.07 -7.91 8.35
N MET A 86 6.10 -7.38 9.07
CA MET A 86 4.70 -7.29 8.65
C MET A 86 4.35 -5.93 8.04
N THR A 87 5.36 -5.17 7.61
CA THR A 87 5.13 -3.87 6.98
C THR A 87 4.46 -4.05 5.63
N LEU A 88 3.32 -3.39 5.44
CA LEU A 88 2.57 -3.45 4.20
C LEU A 88 3.27 -2.66 3.09
N ASN A 89 3.34 -3.20 1.88
CA ASN A 89 3.89 -2.49 0.72
C ASN A 89 3.16 -1.16 0.46
N SER A 90 1.84 -1.15 0.57
CA SER A 90 1.04 0.07 0.41
C SER A 90 1.44 1.18 1.39
N TYR A 91 1.77 0.82 2.63
CA TYR A 91 2.29 1.76 3.62
C TYR A 91 3.66 2.30 3.21
N LEU A 92 4.60 1.42 2.82
CA LEU A 92 5.95 1.82 2.41
C LEU A 92 5.93 2.73 1.19
N PHE A 93 5.20 2.35 0.15
CA PHE A 93 5.03 3.18 -1.04
C PHE A 93 4.45 4.55 -0.69
N THR A 94 3.49 4.60 0.24
CA THR A 94 2.91 5.85 0.73
C THR A 94 3.93 6.72 1.45
N VAL A 95 4.78 6.13 2.32
CA VAL A 95 5.83 6.87 3.03
C VAL A 95 6.80 7.50 2.02
N PHE A 96 7.31 6.73 1.07
CA PHE A 96 8.26 7.24 0.06
C PHE A 96 7.61 8.22 -0.92
N ALA A 97 6.34 8.02 -1.27
CA ALA A 97 5.62 9.00 -2.09
C ALA A 97 5.41 10.35 -1.37
N LYS A 98 5.23 10.34 -0.04
CA LYS A 98 5.17 11.58 0.76
C LYS A 98 6.49 12.36 0.71
N GLU A 99 7.64 11.69 0.65
CA GLU A 99 8.95 12.33 0.51
C GLU A 99 9.04 13.15 -0.78
N ILE A 100 8.32 12.74 -1.83
CA ILE A 100 8.28 13.41 -3.14
C ILE A 100 7.00 14.22 -3.38
N GLY A 101 6.24 14.53 -2.32
CA GLY A 101 5.12 15.48 -2.37
C GLY A 101 3.71 14.89 -2.42
N PHE A 102 3.53 13.58 -2.24
CA PHE A 102 2.21 12.97 -2.15
C PHE A 102 1.42 13.45 -0.93
N LYS A 103 0.19 13.87 -1.16
CA LYS A 103 -0.78 14.24 -0.11
C LYS A 103 -1.72 13.07 0.15
N SER A 104 -1.48 12.34 1.26
CA SER A 104 -2.25 11.14 1.64
C SER A 104 -3.58 11.44 2.33
N SER A 105 -3.93 12.71 2.55
CA SER A 105 -5.22 13.09 3.13
C SER A 105 -6.40 12.51 2.34
N VAL A 106 -7.43 12.05 3.04
CA VAL A 106 -8.68 11.56 2.43
C VAL A 106 -9.28 12.59 1.48
N LEU A 107 -9.15 13.88 1.81
CA LEU A 107 -9.69 14.97 1.01
C LEU A 107 -8.90 15.25 -0.29
N ALA A 108 -7.69 14.70 -0.43
CA ALA A 108 -6.84 14.91 -1.60
C ALA A 108 -7.11 13.88 -2.71
N ASP A 109 -8.39 13.62 -3.05
CA ASP A 109 -8.81 12.63 -4.06
C ASP A 109 -8.84 13.21 -5.48
N TYR A 110 -7.68 13.68 -5.93
CA TYR A 110 -7.43 14.20 -7.29
C TYR A 110 -6.12 13.62 -7.84
N VAL A 111 -5.88 13.77 -9.14
CA VAL A 111 -4.61 13.35 -9.76
C VAL A 111 -3.46 14.20 -9.21
N GLN A 112 -2.45 13.55 -8.62
CA GLN A 112 -1.28 14.20 -8.04
C GLN A 112 -0.04 13.81 -8.84
N LYS A 113 0.69 14.81 -9.32
CA LYS A 113 2.00 14.64 -9.96
C LYS A 113 3.07 15.02 -8.94
N CYS A 114 3.86 14.02 -8.54
CA CYS A 114 4.90 14.18 -7.51
C CYS A 114 6.24 14.41 -8.19
N GLN A 115 7.04 15.31 -7.63
CA GLN A 115 8.42 15.64 -8.02
C GLN A 115 8.71 15.47 -9.52
N ASP A 116 8.49 16.53 -10.30
CA ASP A 116 8.75 16.56 -11.76
C ASP A 116 8.16 15.38 -12.55
N ASN A 117 6.97 14.90 -12.14
CA ASN A 117 6.27 13.76 -12.72
C ASN A 117 6.95 12.39 -12.54
N VAL A 118 7.91 12.24 -11.63
CA VAL A 118 8.50 10.93 -11.29
C VAL A 118 7.42 9.89 -10.95
N LEU A 119 6.34 10.34 -10.28
CA LEU A 119 5.19 9.51 -9.95
C LEU A 119 3.89 10.31 -10.14
N THR A 120 2.95 9.74 -10.89
CA THR A 120 1.57 10.23 -10.97
C THR A 120 0.65 9.34 -10.16
N ILE A 121 -0.04 9.92 -9.18
CA ILE A 121 -0.96 9.21 -8.29
C ILE A 121 -2.39 9.55 -8.70
N PHE A 122 -3.16 8.53 -9.03
CA PHE A 122 -4.54 8.66 -9.46
C PHE A 122 -5.52 8.49 -8.30
N PRO A 123 -6.69 9.17 -8.36
CA PRO A 123 -7.78 8.93 -7.43
C PRO A 123 -8.17 7.46 -7.34
N GLN A 124 -8.72 7.07 -6.20
CA GLN A 124 -9.17 5.71 -5.92
C GLN A 124 -10.03 5.10 -7.04
N ARG A 125 -10.93 5.88 -7.64
CA ARG A 125 -11.85 5.41 -8.71
C ARG A 125 -11.17 4.87 -9.96
N TYR A 126 -9.87 5.12 -10.13
CA TYR A 126 -9.12 4.64 -11.30
C TYR A 126 -8.69 3.17 -11.17
N PHE A 127 -8.22 2.73 -10.00
CA PHE A 127 -7.58 1.40 -9.84
C PHE A 127 -8.18 0.51 -8.76
N ASP A 128 -8.75 1.09 -7.70
CA ASP A 128 -9.31 0.33 -6.58
C ASP A 128 -10.74 0.79 -6.26
N SER A 129 -11.54 0.98 -7.31
CA SER A 129 -12.91 1.47 -7.18
C SER A 129 -13.86 0.38 -6.68
N THR A 130 -14.77 0.74 -5.79
CA THR A 130 -15.93 -0.10 -5.41
C THR A 130 -17.01 -0.10 -6.49
N LYS A 131 -17.06 0.96 -7.32
CA LYS A 131 -18.05 1.13 -8.39
C LYS A 131 -17.36 1.38 -9.72
N TYR A 132 -17.83 0.71 -10.76
CA TYR A 132 -17.37 0.97 -12.12
C TYR A 132 -17.80 2.37 -12.57
N THR A 133 -16.86 3.14 -13.11
CA THR A 133 -17.06 4.46 -13.72
C THR A 133 -16.33 4.54 -15.06
N SER A 134 -16.57 5.61 -15.83
CA SER A 134 -15.81 5.87 -17.05
C SER A 134 -14.30 6.02 -16.80
N ASP A 135 -13.86 6.35 -15.60
CA ASP A 135 -12.45 6.51 -15.25
C ASP A 135 -11.79 5.20 -14.81
N THR A 136 -12.57 4.16 -14.47
CA THR A 136 -12.06 2.92 -13.88
C THR A 136 -11.24 2.10 -14.87
N PHE A 137 -9.97 1.87 -14.59
CA PHE A 137 -9.06 0.98 -15.32
C PHE A 137 -9.09 -0.42 -14.73
N THR A 138 -9.05 -0.52 -13.40
CA THR A 138 -9.03 -1.81 -12.70
C THR A 138 -9.96 -1.81 -11.49
N LYS A 139 -10.25 -3.03 -11.02
CA LYS A 139 -10.93 -3.28 -9.75
C LYS A 139 -10.22 -4.40 -9.02
N HIS A 140 -9.76 -4.12 -7.81
CA HIS A 140 -9.22 -5.13 -6.92
C HIS A 140 -10.35 -5.90 -6.26
N LEU A 141 -10.34 -7.24 -6.40
CA LEU A 141 -11.37 -8.10 -5.85
C LEU A 141 -11.14 -8.44 -4.38
N ALA A 142 -9.92 -8.22 -3.89
CA ALA A 142 -9.48 -8.47 -2.52
C ALA A 142 -9.88 -9.88 -2.02
N LEU A 143 -9.71 -10.89 -2.88
CA LEU A 143 -10.16 -12.27 -2.62
C LEU A 143 -9.44 -12.90 -1.43
N GLY A 144 -8.21 -12.46 -1.14
CA GLY A 144 -7.41 -12.95 -0.02
C GLY A 144 -7.17 -14.46 -0.10
N THR A 145 -7.05 -15.02 -1.30
CA THR A 145 -6.90 -16.47 -1.55
C THR A 145 -5.66 -17.07 -0.91
N TRP A 146 -4.66 -16.22 -0.62
CA TRP A 146 -3.44 -16.59 0.09
C TRP A 146 -3.64 -16.75 1.62
N ARG A 147 -4.81 -16.35 2.14
CA ARG A 147 -5.17 -16.55 3.55
C ARG A 147 -5.76 -17.93 3.70
N GLU A 148 -4.99 -18.86 4.27
CA GLU A 148 -5.50 -20.17 4.64
C GLU A 148 -6.60 -20.04 5.69
N GLY A 149 -7.74 -20.66 5.42
CA GLY A 149 -8.90 -20.76 6.32
C GLY A 149 -10.12 -20.01 5.80
N LYS A 150 -11.27 -20.69 5.90
CA LYS A 150 -12.59 -20.10 5.66
C LYS A 150 -12.67 -18.76 6.39
N LYS A 151 -13.25 -17.74 5.75
CA LYS A 151 -13.69 -16.53 6.45
C LYS A 151 -14.41 -16.98 7.72
N LYS A 152 -13.70 -17.03 8.84
CA LYS A 152 -14.37 -17.18 10.13
C LYS A 152 -15.22 -15.94 10.23
N VAL A 153 -16.54 -16.11 10.18
CA VAL A 153 -17.46 -15.10 10.67
C VAL A 153 -17.08 -14.97 12.14
N TYR A 154 -16.26 -13.95 12.43
CA TYR A 154 -15.85 -13.67 13.79
C TYR A 154 -17.08 -13.22 14.54
N THR A 155 -17.74 -14.14 15.20
CA THR A 155 -18.55 -13.83 16.38
C THR A 155 -17.56 -13.30 17.42
N TYR A 156 -17.38 -11.98 17.44
CA TYR A 156 -16.45 -11.29 18.33
C TYR A 156 -16.82 -11.58 19.78
N MET A 157 -16.17 -12.55 20.41
CA MET A 157 -16.19 -12.71 21.84
C MET A 157 -15.49 -11.51 22.49
N TRP A 158 -15.88 -11.15 23.70
CA TRP A 158 -15.35 -9.96 24.40
C TRP A 158 -13.81 -10.00 24.54
N LYS A 159 -13.23 -11.17 24.70
CA LYS A 159 -11.77 -11.42 24.73
C LYS A 159 -11.10 -11.02 23.43
N ASP A 160 -11.68 -11.34 22.29
CA ASP A 160 -11.13 -11.03 20.97
C ASP A 160 -11.07 -9.51 20.73
N LYS A 161 -12.03 -8.75 21.30
CA LYS A 161 -12.03 -7.27 21.20
C LYS A 161 -10.89 -6.63 21.99
N ILE A 162 -10.55 -7.16 23.16
CA ILE A 162 -9.44 -6.66 23.98
C ILE A 162 -8.12 -7.01 23.30
N GLU A 163 -7.95 -8.25 22.88
CA GLU A 163 -6.74 -8.69 22.17
C GLU A 163 -6.53 -7.90 20.89
N TRP A 164 -7.59 -7.68 20.11
CA TRP A 164 -7.53 -6.84 18.89
C TRP A 164 -7.12 -5.40 19.21
N ARG A 165 -7.66 -4.78 20.29
CA ARG A 165 -7.30 -3.41 20.69
C ARG A 165 -5.85 -3.31 21.14
N VAL A 166 -5.37 -4.25 21.93
CA VAL A 166 -3.97 -4.30 22.37
C VAL A 166 -3.07 -4.47 21.15
N ARG A 167 -3.42 -5.37 20.24
CA ARG A 167 -2.67 -5.60 19.00
C ARG A 167 -2.63 -4.34 18.12
N ALA A 168 -3.76 -3.66 17.95
CA ALA A 168 -3.84 -2.41 17.19
C ALA A 168 -2.97 -1.29 17.78
N VAL A 169 -2.92 -1.19 19.12
CA VAL A 169 -2.03 -0.21 19.79
C VAL A 169 -0.57 -0.56 19.56
N VAL A 170 -0.18 -1.82 19.74
CA VAL A 170 1.20 -2.29 19.52
C VAL A 170 1.61 -2.06 18.06
N GLU A 171 0.78 -2.43 17.10
CA GLU A 171 1.04 -2.18 15.66
C GLU A 171 1.17 -0.69 15.35
N SER A 172 0.33 0.17 15.97
CA SER A 172 0.42 1.63 15.80
C SER A 172 1.75 2.17 16.33
N LEU A 173 2.20 1.70 17.48
CA LEU A 173 3.50 2.11 18.07
C LEU A 173 4.67 1.64 17.20
N LEU A 174 4.63 0.40 16.71
CA LEU A 174 5.66 -0.16 15.82
C LEU A 174 5.72 0.60 14.49
N ARG A 175 4.57 0.98 13.90
CA ARG A 175 4.52 1.80 12.70
C ARG A 175 5.14 3.18 12.92
N ARG A 176 4.85 3.83 14.07
CA ARG A 176 5.46 5.12 14.43
C ARG A 176 6.97 5.00 14.58
N TYR A 177 7.44 3.97 15.25
CA TYR A 177 8.87 3.70 15.38
C TYR A 177 9.54 3.51 14.02
N LYS A 178 8.98 2.65 13.15
CA LYS A 178 9.49 2.43 11.80
C LYS A 178 9.47 3.70 10.95
N TYR A 179 8.43 4.52 11.05
CA TYR A 179 8.36 5.81 10.35
C TYR A 179 9.48 6.75 10.77
N ILE A 180 9.80 6.80 12.07
CA ILE A 180 10.91 7.61 12.58
C ILE A 180 12.24 7.06 12.06
N MET A 181 12.43 5.76 12.10
CA MET A 181 13.67 5.11 11.62
C MET A 181 13.88 5.33 10.11
N LEU A 182 12.82 5.22 9.30
CA LEU A 182 12.88 5.50 7.86
C LEU A 182 13.23 6.96 7.51
N LYS A 183 13.01 7.89 8.44
CA LYS A 183 13.42 9.30 8.26
C LYS A 183 14.85 9.60 8.71
N LEU A 184 15.45 8.69 9.46
CA LEU A 184 16.82 8.82 9.97
C LEU A 184 17.84 8.07 9.07
N GLU A 185 17.38 7.21 8.17
CA GLU A 185 18.14 6.62 7.07
C GLU A 185 18.07 7.53 5.82
#